data_4ec7b986371015463f2a0191d804d97f
#
_entry.id   4ec7b986371015463f2a0191d804d97f
#
_cell.length_a   1.000
_cell.length_b   1.000
_cell.length_c   1.000
_cell.angle_alpha   90.00
_cell.angle_beta   90.00
_cell.angle_gamma   90.00
#
_symmetry.space_group_name_H-M   'P 1'
#
loop_
_entity.id
_entity.type
_entity.pdbx_description
1 polymer ?
#
loop_
_entity_poly.entity_id
_entity_poly.type
_entity_poly.pdbx_seq_one_letter_code
_entity_poly.pdbx_strand_id
1 'polypeptide(L)'
;MPEPSFNLAWVDEARLADAIDQANREQRPLYLIVLATKPCYIKLASLVLACEAVRLPFLLVDSGQHYDPVLTQAREELGYEHLLAVSFGIRGTLLGRTAQLALAIEKLDAQLKAGGLRQSAVPLVSGDTATAAMFAQFWYLAHGARSVHIEAGLRSYGPDRGAWTNLQDLAEQRQLRWQRFCEEPFPEGVCTTLASVVGDLLLAPVERNVEHLLREGYPLPQLRQVGSLSSDAVRLALPRAARSPLFSLYPELAQGHWLRVDLHRRENMTAQALQAVLQGLGRLAIDGVQVVLVRTNALDGALVQHQLAGLLDEVRLKGVVVQPMWPHYTDVIHFLTSGHCLALYTDSGGLQEEATVLGVPCLTCRLSTDRPETVLDAQSNLLLPPLSAAFVHRHLRDVLTRPVAEAWPGLQRGRTLYGQAVGQGIAELLKVYEAPAVLAGAQAQYLPRVPE
;
A
#
# COMPACT_ATOMS: atom_id res chain seq x y z
N MET A 1 -2.69 40.81 -4.46
CA MET A 1 -3.62 39.83 -3.88
C MET A 1 -2.95 39.30 -2.66
N PRO A 2 -3.62 39.10 -1.49
CA PRO A 2 -2.97 38.46 -0.36
C PRO A 2 -2.54 37.06 -0.81
N GLU A 3 -1.30 36.69 -0.46
CA GLU A 3 -0.81 35.35 -0.70
C GLU A 3 -1.78 34.34 -0.06
N PRO A 4 -2.11 33.24 -0.72
CA PRO A 4 -2.95 32.21 -0.14
C PRO A 4 -2.25 31.63 1.08
N SER A 5 -2.66 32.05 2.29
CA SER A 5 -2.11 31.55 3.54
C SER A 5 -2.70 30.17 3.81
N PHE A 6 -1.92 29.11 3.61
CA PHE A 6 -2.22 27.78 4.10
C PHE A 6 -1.57 27.62 5.48
N ASN A 7 -2.35 27.21 6.47
CA ASN A 7 -1.84 26.88 7.79
C ASN A 7 -1.79 25.37 7.95
N LEU A 8 -0.69 24.83 8.48
CA LEU A 8 -0.63 23.44 8.91
C LEU A 8 -1.71 23.19 9.97
N ALA A 9 -2.38 22.04 9.89
CA ALA A 9 -3.46 21.75 10.81
C ALA A 9 -2.95 21.57 12.25
N TRP A 10 -1.73 21.02 12.39
CA TRP A 10 -1.10 20.81 13.69
C TRP A 10 0.41 20.59 13.56
N VAL A 11 1.18 21.09 14.53
CA VAL A 11 2.62 20.93 14.66
C VAL A 11 2.96 20.74 16.14
N ASP A 12 3.75 19.71 16.47
CA ASP A 12 4.40 19.56 17.75
C ASP A 12 5.74 20.33 17.71
N GLU A 13 5.71 21.56 18.21
CA GLU A 13 6.88 22.46 18.19
C GLU A 13 8.05 21.90 19.01
N ALA A 14 7.81 21.18 20.09
CA ALA A 14 8.86 20.59 20.91
C ALA A 14 9.56 19.46 20.12
N ARG A 15 8.80 18.56 19.54
CA ARG A 15 9.33 17.47 18.72
C ARG A 15 10.04 17.98 17.47
N LEU A 16 9.53 19.05 16.86
CA LEU A 16 10.17 19.72 15.73
C LEU A 16 11.57 20.26 16.14
N ALA A 17 11.65 20.99 17.24
CA ALA A 17 12.90 21.54 17.75
C ALA A 17 13.89 20.43 18.13
N ASP A 18 13.47 19.42 18.86
CA ASP A 18 14.31 18.29 19.28
C ASP A 18 14.91 17.55 18.07
N ALA A 19 14.10 17.30 17.02
CA ALA A 19 14.56 16.62 15.81
C ALA A 19 15.59 17.46 15.01
N ILE A 20 15.37 18.77 14.92
CA ILE A 20 16.33 19.71 14.31
C ILE A 20 17.64 19.72 15.08
N ASP A 21 17.59 19.88 16.41
CA ASP A 21 18.77 19.90 17.28
C ASP A 21 19.54 18.58 17.20
N GLN A 22 18.84 17.46 17.17
CA GLN A 22 19.45 16.15 17.01
C GLN A 22 20.16 16.03 15.66
N ALA A 23 19.49 16.35 14.54
CA ALA A 23 20.07 16.30 13.20
C ALA A 23 21.34 17.17 13.10
N ASN A 24 21.28 18.39 13.64
CA ASN A 24 22.40 19.32 13.65
C ASN A 24 23.58 18.83 14.50
N ARG A 25 23.30 18.28 15.70
CA ARG A 25 24.33 17.77 16.63
C ARG A 25 25.02 16.54 16.08
N GLU A 26 24.25 15.64 15.46
CA GLU A 26 24.76 14.39 14.89
C GLU A 26 25.33 14.54 13.48
N GLN A 27 25.16 15.73 12.87
CA GLN A 27 25.53 16.02 11.48
C GLN A 27 24.93 15.01 10.48
N ARG A 28 23.65 14.69 10.66
CA ARG A 28 22.90 13.71 9.87
C ARG A 28 21.68 14.33 9.22
N PRO A 29 21.19 13.77 8.11
CA PRO A 29 19.91 14.18 7.54
C PRO A 29 18.78 14.10 8.57
N LEU A 30 17.84 15.04 8.51
CA LEU A 30 16.54 14.94 9.16
C LEU A 30 15.60 14.17 8.24
N TYR A 31 15.10 13.03 8.68
CA TYR A 31 14.19 12.22 7.85
C TYR A 31 12.74 12.64 8.06
N LEU A 32 12.01 12.88 6.96
CA LEU A 32 10.56 13.16 6.99
C LEU A 32 9.80 11.90 6.59
N ILE A 33 9.27 11.15 7.54
CA ILE A 33 8.47 9.95 7.25
C ILE A 33 7.05 10.40 6.91
N VAL A 34 6.64 10.21 5.64
CA VAL A 34 5.40 10.76 5.10
C VAL A 34 4.26 9.73 5.14
N LEU A 35 3.23 10.02 5.93
CA LEU A 35 2.00 9.25 5.99
C LEU A 35 0.97 9.82 5.00
N ALA A 36 0.59 9.04 4.00
CA ALA A 36 -0.33 9.47 2.96
C ALA A 36 -1.74 8.91 3.14
N THR A 37 -1.87 7.59 3.31
CA THR A 37 -3.14 6.86 3.32
C THR A 37 -3.15 5.78 4.40
N LYS A 38 -4.31 5.15 4.66
CA LYS A 38 -4.42 4.06 5.66
C LYS A 38 -3.38 2.95 5.45
N PRO A 39 -3.12 2.43 4.24
CA PRO A 39 -2.03 1.47 4.05
C PRO A 39 -0.67 1.98 4.53
N CYS A 40 -0.36 3.27 4.34
CA CYS A 40 0.90 3.84 4.84
C CYS A 40 0.95 3.84 6.37
N TYR A 41 -0.17 4.13 7.06
CA TYR A 41 -0.24 4.06 8.52
C TYR A 41 0.07 2.67 9.05
N ILE A 42 -0.35 1.63 8.34
CA ILE A 42 -0.10 0.24 8.72
C ILE A 42 1.35 -0.16 8.38
N LYS A 43 1.76 0.01 7.14
CA LYS A 43 3.05 -0.45 6.64
C LYS A 43 4.24 0.26 7.29
N LEU A 44 4.17 1.59 7.44
CA LEU A 44 5.27 2.38 7.99
C LEU A 44 5.44 2.25 9.51
N ALA A 45 4.51 1.62 10.23
CA ALA A 45 4.57 1.47 11.67
C ALA A 45 5.90 0.85 12.15
N SER A 46 6.33 -0.25 11.53
CA SER A 46 7.58 -0.92 11.90
C SER A 46 8.82 -0.06 11.65
N LEU A 47 8.82 0.71 10.56
CA LEU A 47 9.91 1.65 10.27
C LEU A 47 9.95 2.80 11.25
N VAL A 48 8.80 3.42 11.56
CA VAL A 48 8.69 4.52 12.53
C VAL A 48 9.21 4.08 13.90
N LEU A 49 8.75 2.93 14.40
CA LEU A 49 9.22 2.36 15.66
C LEU A 49 10.71 1.98 15.63
N ALA A 50 11.20 1.50 14.50
CA ALA A 50 12.62 1.20 14.33
C ALA A 50 13.49 2.47 14.33
N CYS A 51 13.07 3.54 13.64
CA CYS A 51 13.76 4.83 13.64
C CYS A 51 13.84 5.43 15.04
N GLU A 52 12.76 5.33 15.83
CA GLU A 52 12.75 5.73 17.23
C GLU A 52 13.72 4.90 18.06
N ALA A 53 13.66 3.57 17.96
CA ALA A 53 14.51 2.65 18.71
C ALA A 53 16.01 2.87 18.45
N VAL A 54 16.40 3.17 17.21
CA VAL A 54 17.79 3.44 16.83
C VAL A 54 18.17 4.93 16.96
N ARG A 55 17.25 5.76 17.42
CA ARG A 55 17.42 7.19 17.63
C ARG A 55 17.88 7.94 16.37
N LEU A 56 17.21 7.68 15.23
CA LEU A 56 17.41 8.52 14.05
C LEU A 56 16.71 9.87 14.23
N PRO A 57 17.29 10.97 13.74
CA PRO A 57 16.57 12.25 13.68
C PRO A 57 15.46 12.15 12.62
N PHE A 58 14.19 12.15 13.04
CA PHE A 58 13.06 12.08 12.13
C PHE A 58 11.85 12.88 12.61
N LEU A 59 11.01 13.26 11.67
CA LEU A 59 9.67 13.80 11.89
C LEU A 59 8.65 12.93 11.19
N LEU A 60 7.61 12.54 11.90
CA LEU A 60 6.46 11.85 11.31
C LEU A 60 5.46 12.89 10.81
N VAL A 61 5.24 12.93 9.50
CA VAL A 61 4.42 13.92 8.80
C VAL A 61 3.18 13.26 8.24
N ASP A 62 2.00 13.62 8.72
CA ASP A 62 0.71 13.16 8.21
C ASP A 62 0.15 14.17 7.21
N SER A 63 -0.09 13.76 5.98
CA SER A 63 -0.72 14.61 4.97
C SER A 63 -2.16 14.99 5.33
N GLY A 64 -2.85 14.20 6.15
CA GLY A 64 -4.26 14.39 6.47
C GLY A 64 -5.20 13.97 5.32
N GLN A 65 -4.70 13.30 4.29
CA GLN A 65 -5.52 12.81 3.17
C GLN A 65 -6.63 11.86 3.64
N HIS A 66 -6.36 11.06 4.64
CA HIS A 66 -7.33 10.23 5.35
C HIS A 66 -7.58 10.82 6.74
N TYR A 67 -8.75 11.36 6.95
CA TYR A 67 -9.16 12.06 8.17
C TYR A 67 -10.28 11.32 8.94
N ASP A 68 -10.84 10.26 8.36
CA ASP A 68 -11.80 9.41 9.04
C ASP A 68 -11.08 8.70 10.21
N PRO A 69 -11.59 8.80 11.47
CA PRO A 69 -10.98 8.14 12.62
C PRO A 69 -10.74 6.65 12.42
N VAL A 70 -11.65 5.94 11.73
CA VAL A 70 -11.47 4.52 11.41
C VAL A 70 -10.23 4.27 10.53
N LEU A 71 -9.86 5.23 9.67
CA LEU A 71 -8.70 5.11 8.80
C LEU A 71 -7.39 5.47 9.50
N THR A 72 -7.43 6.38 10.48
CA THR A 72 -6.24 6.84 11.21
C THR A 72 -5.94 6.03 12.48
N GLN A 73 -6.90 5.27 12.98
CA GLN A 73 -6.81 4.47 14.20
C GLN A 73 -5.64 3.46 14.20
N ALA A 74 -5.17 3.06 13.02
CA ALA A 74 -4.03 2.14 12.90
C ALA A 74 -2.75 2.67 13.58
N ARG A 75 -2.55 3.98 13.71
CA ARG A 75 -1.39 4.57 14.42
C ARG A 75 -1.43 4.26 15.91
N GLU A 76 -2.60 4.42 16.53
CA GLU A 76 -2.83 4.08 17.93
C GLU A 76 -2.75 2.57 18.14
N GLU A 77 -3.44 1.80 17.29
CA GLU A 77 -3.47 0.35 17.34
C GLU A 77 -2.08 -0.28 17.24
N LEU A 78 -1.20 0.28 16.40
CA LEU A 78 0.18 -0.19 16.22
C LEU A 78 1.20 0.50 17.15
N GLY A 79 0.76 1.47 17.96
CA GLY A 79 1.49 2.00 19.10
C GLY A 79 2.47 3.14 18.78
N TYR A 80 2.27 3.90 17.69
CA TYR A 80 3.17 4.98 17.30
C TYR A 80 2.49 6.37 17.13
N GLU A 81 1.22 6.51 17.54
CA GLU A 81 0.47 7.78 17.46
C GLU A 81 1.19 8.94 18.16
N HIS A 82 1.84 8.65 19.28
CA HIS A 82 2.61 9.63 20.06
C HIS A 82 3.84 10.19 19.34
N LEU A 83 4.24 9.61 18.21
CA LEU A 83 5.39 10.05 17.40
C LEU A 83 4.99 11.03 16.29
N LEU A 84 3.71 11.29 16.09
CA LEU A 84 3.25 12.27 15.11
C LEU A 84 3.81 13.64 15.44
N ALA A 85 4.45 14.30 14.46
CA ALA A 85 5.07 15.60 14.65
C ALA A 85 4.35 16.70 13.89
N VAL A 86 3.83 16.41 12.68
CA VAL A 86 3.21 17.40 11.81
C VAL A 86 1.99 16.79 11.13
N SER A 87 0.89 17.54 11.08
CA SER A 87 -0.28 17.20 10.25
C SER A 87 -0.64 18.36 9.32
N PHE A 88 -0.73 18.06 8.02
CA PHE A 88 -1.09 19.06 7.03
C PHE A 88 -2.60 19.32 6.96
N GLY A 89 -3.42 18.32 7.25
CA GLY A 89 -4.86 18.43 7.22
C GLY A 89 -5.46 18.70 5.83
N ILE A 90 -4.80 18.25 4.76
CA ILE A 90 -5.25 18.45 3.37
C ILE A 90 -6.56 17.71 3.09
N ARG A 91 -7.49 18.35 2.34
CA ARG A 91 -8.83 17.80 2.10
C ARG A 91 -9.34 18.17 0.71
N GLY A 92 -10.41 17.50 0.28
CA GLY A 92 -11.13 17.81 -0.95
C GLY A 92 -10.79 16.89 -2.13
N THR A 93 -10.92 17.41 -3.36
CA THR A 93 -10.63 16.67 -4.59
C THR A 93 -9.14 16.35 -4.73
N LEU A 94 -8.78 15.40 -5.58
CA LEU A 94 -7.37 15.03 -5.80
C LEU A 94 -6.52 16.25 -6.18
N LEU A 95 -6.97 17.07 -7.13
CA LEU A 95 -6.28 18.29 -7.55
C LEU A 95 -6.19 19.33 -6.42
N GLY A 96 -7.30 19.56 -5.69
CA GLY A 96 -7.32 20.49 -4.56
C GLY A 96 -6.39 20.07 -3.43
N ARG A 97 -6.31 18.78 -3.14
CA ARG A 97 -5.35 18.21 -2.17
C ARG A 97 -3.90 18.39 -2.63
N THR A 98 -3.63 18.20 -3.91
CA THR A 98 -2.28 18.41 -4.48
C THR A 98 -1.83 19.86 -4.34
N ALA A 99 -2.71 20.83 -4.59
CA ALA A 99 -2.41 22.25 -4.39
C ALA A 99 -2.13 22.59 -2.92
N GLN A 100 -2.97 22.09 -2.00
CA GLN A 100 -2.76 22.26 -0.56
C GLN A 100 -1.45 21.62 -0.09
N LEU A 101 -1.08 20.45 -0.64
CA LEU A 101 0.16 19.76 -0.32
C LEU A 101 1.39 20.62 -0.68
N ALA A 102 1.38 21.30 -1.84
CA ALA A 102 2.48 22.19 -2.22
C ALA A 102 2.67 23.33 -1.20
N LEU A 103 1.58 23.99 -0.81
CA LEU A 103 1.61 25.07 0.19
C LEU A 103 2.03 24.56 1.57
N ALA A 104 1.59 23.39 1.97
CA ALA A 104 1.97 22.78 3.26
C ALA A 104 3.47 22.45 3.30
N ILE A 105 4.01 21.95 2.19
CA ILE A 105 5.44 21.65 2.04
C ILE A 105 6.28 22.92 2.14
N GLU A 106 5.90 23.98 1.44
CA GLU A 106 6.57 25.28 1.51
C GLU A 106 6.58 25.83 2.95
N LYS A 107 5.45 25.68 3.65
CA LYS A 107 5.33 26.09 5.06
C LYS A 107 6.23 25.27 5.98
N LEU A 108 6.26 23.94 5.81
CA LEU A 108 7.13 23.06 6.60
C LEU A 108 8.62 23.38 6.36
N ASP A 109 9.02 23.55 5.10
CA ASP A 109 10.40 23.94 4.76
C ASP A 109 10.80 25.26 5.41
N ALA A 110 9.92 26.27 5.39
CA ALA A 110 10.15 27.55 6.07
C ALA A 110 10.29 27.38 7.58
N GLN A 111 9.48 26.52 8.23
CA GLN A 111 9.59 26.24 9.67
C GLN A 111 10.90 25.53 10.01
N LEU A 112 11.35 24.56 9.22
CA LEU A 112 12.63 23.88 9.44
C LEU A 112 13.81 24.84 9.33
N LYS A 113 13.79 25.74 8.34
CA LYS A 113 14.80 26.79 8.16
C LYS A 113 14.80 27.78 9.33
N ALA A 114 13.62 28.26 9.73
CA ALA A 114 13.46 29.16 10.88
C ALA A 114 13.89 28.51 12.20
N GLY A 115 13.68 27.20 12.37
CA GLY A 115 14.16 26.40 13.49
C GLY A 115 15.67 26.14 13.48
N GLY A 116 16.39 26.61 12.45
CA GLY A 116 17.85 26.51 12.38
C GLY A 116 18.37 25.17 11.88
N LEU A 117 17.61 24.42 11.11
CA LEU A 117 18.09 23.19 10.48
C LEU A 117 19.25 23.50 9.53
N ARG A 118 20.38 22.85 9.73
CA ARG A 118 21.60 22.99 8.93
C ARG A 118 21.89 21.77 8.04
N GLN A 119 21.22 20.69 8.30
CA GLN A 119 21.33 19.43 7.56
C GLN A 119 20.23 19.33 6.48
N SER A 120 20.41 18.42 5.52
CA SER A 120 19.35 18.11 4.57
C SER A 120 18.14 17.49 5.27
N ALA A 121 16.92 17.90 4.91
CA ALA A 121 15.72 17.18 5.27
C ALA A 121 15.31 16.25 4.12
N VAL A 122 15.28 14.95 4.36
CA VAL A 122 15.10 13.90 3.35
C VAL A 122 13.76 13.22 3.54
N PRO A 123 12.81 13.36 2.59
CA PRO A 123 11.53 12.66 2.69
C PRO A 123 11.66 11.17 2.42
N LEU A 124 11.01 10.38 3.27
CA LEU A 124 10.75 8.97 3.08
C LEU A 124 9.32 8.83 2.60
N VAL A 125 9.14 8.57 1.30
CA VAL A 125 7.83 8.39 0.68
C VAL A 125 7.61 6.93 0.35
N SER A 126 6.38 6.42 0.58
CA SER A 126 6.09 5.00 0.40
C SER A 126 5.01 4.76 -0.64
N GLY A 127 5.28 3.81 -1.52
CA GLY A 127 4.32 3.24 -2.45
C GLY A 127 3.98 4.13 -3.63
N ASP A 128 2.71 4.10 -3.99
CA ASP A 128 2.18 4.50 -5.28
C ASP A 128 1.10 5.60 -5.18
N THR A 129 0.99 6.26 -4.04
CA THR A 129 -0.05 7.29 -3.86
C THR A 129 0.34 8.62 -4.50
N ALA A 130 -0.66 9.41 -4.95
CA ALA A 130 -0.42 10.75 -5.46
C ALA A 130 0.29 11.64 -4.42
N THR A 131 -0.05 11.52 -3.14
CA THR A 131 0.61 12.26 -2.06
C THR A 131 2.08 11.92 -1.96
N ALA A 132 2.47 10.63 -2.02
CA ALA A 132 3.87 10.21 -1.95
C ALA A 132 4.68 10.79 -3.12
N ALA A 133 4.16 10.67 -4.36
CA ALA A 133 4.80 11.18 -5.56
C ALA A 133 4.94 12.72 -5.54
N MET A 134 3.86 13.41 -5.22
CA MET A 134 3.84 14.87 -5.21
C MET A 134 4.66 15.46 -4.04
N PHE A 135 4.65 14.79 -2.87
CA PHE A 135 5.51 15.21 -1.75
C PHE A 135 6.98 15.17 -2.15
N ALA A 136 7.44 14.08 -2.73
CA ALA A 136 8.82 13.95 -3.18
C ALA A 136 9.19 15.05 -4.17
N GLN A 137 8.34 15.31 -5.18
CA GLN A 137 8.59 16.33 -6.20
C GLN A 137 8.58 17.75 -5.62
N PHE A 138 7.57 18.10 -4.84
CA PHE A 138 7.45 19.45 -4.29
C PHE A 138 8.51 19.73 -3.24
N TRP A 139 8.89 18.73 -2.45
CA TRP A 139 10.01 18.86 -1.51
C TRP A 139 11.33 19.11 -2.23
N TYR A 140 11.58 18.41 -3.32
CA TYR A 140 12.76 18.66 -4.15
C TYR A 140 12.80 20.09 -4.69
N LEU A 141 11.65 20.64 -5.10
CA LEU A 141 11.56 22.03 -5.56
C LEU A 141 11.73 23.05 -4.43
N ALA A 142 11.20 22.80 -3.24
CA ALA A 142 11.25 23.73 -2.10
C ALA A 142 12.56 23.68 -1.33
N HIS A 143 13.07 22.48 -1.07
CA HIS A 143 14.22 22.24 -0.19
C HIS A 143 15.50 21.84 -0.93
N GLY A 144 15.38 21.28 -2.14
CA GLY A 144 16.49 20.79 -2.96
C GLY A 144 16.95 19.36 -2.64
N ALA A 145 16.42 18.71 -1.59
CA ALA A 145 16.77 17.33 -1.25
C ALA A 145 15.89 16.34 -2.02
N ARG A 146 16.53 15.27 -2.53
CA ARG A 146 15.85 14.12 -3.13
C ARG A 146 15.31 13.19 -2.04
N SER A 147 14.34 12.36 -2.40
CA SER A 147 13.66 11.45 -1.48
C SER A 147 14.28 10.05 -1.42
N VAL A 148 13.97 9.31 -0.37
CA VAL A 148 14.05 7.85 -0.33
C VAL A 148 12.67 7.30 -0.69
N HIS A 149 12.59 6.48 -1.74
CA HIS A 149 11.34 5.86 -2.17
C HIS A 149 11.25 4.42 -1.66
N ILE A 150 10.34 4.17 -0.73
CA ILE A 150 10.04 2.86 -0.15
C ILE A 150 8.96 2.19 -1.03
N GLU A 151 9.05 0.89 -1.26
CA GLU A 151 8.26 0.12 -2.24
C GLU A 151 8.54 0.55 -3.70
N ALA A 152 9.77 0.95 -3.99
CA ALA A 152 10.17 1.31 -5.34
C ALA A 152 10.16 0.11 -6.30
N GLY A 153 9.87 0.36 -7.57
CA GLY A 153 9.88 -0.67 -8.62
C GLY A 153 8.61 -1.48 -8.75
N LEU A 154 7.55 -1.15 -8.01
CA LEU A 154 6.23 -1.76 -8.21
C LEU A 154 5.70 -1.41 -9.60
N ARG A 155 5.36 -2.41 -10.39
CA ARG A 155 4.81 -2.26 -11.73
C ARG A 155 3.71 -3.29 -11.97
N SER A 156 2.62 -2.86 -12.60
CA SER A 156 1.51 -3.74 -12.92
C SER A 156 1.83 -4.65 -14.10
N TYR A 157 1.74 -5.95 -13.86
CA TYR A 157 1.89 -7.00 -14.87
C TYR A 157 0.70 -7.94 -14.84
N GLY A 158 0.38 -8.51 -15.99
CA GLY A 158 -0.64 -9.53 -16.13
C GLY A 158 -0.51 -10.27 -17.46
N PRO A 159 -1.24 -11.38 -17.62
CA PRO A 159 -1.38 -12.06 -18.90
C PRO A 159 -1.99 -11.14 -19.96
N ASP A 160 -1.73 -11.43 -21.23
CA ASP A 160 -2.43 -10.76 -22.33
C ASP A 160 -3.94 -10.81 -22.12
N ARG A 161 -4.65 -9.71 -22.42
CA ARG A 161 -6.11 -9.63 -22.19
C ARG A 161 -6.89 -10.69 -22.95
N GLY A 162 -6.45 -11.07 -24.14
CA GLY A 162 -7.06 -12.12 -24.95
C GLY A 162 -6.89 -13.53 -24.37
N ALA A 163 -5.89 -13.75 -23.54
CA ALA A 163 -5.65 -15.06 -22.94
C ALA A 163 -6.77 -15.52 -21.99
N TRP A 164 -7.46 -14.56 -21.36
CA TRP A 164 -8.52 -14.86 -20.38
C TRP A 164 -9.72 -15.62 -20.96
N THR A 165 -10.03 -15.41 -22.24
CA THR A 165 -11.20 -16.06 -22.89
C THR A 165 -10.99 -17.55 -23.11
N ASN A 166 -9.75 -18.01 -23.18
CA ASN A 166 -9.38 -19.40 -23.48
C ASN A 166 -8.90 -20.16 -22.23
N LEU A 167 -8.78 -19.47 -21.09
CA LEU A 167 -8.25 -20.05 -19.86
C LEU A 167 -9.25 -21.07 -19.29
N GLN A 168 -8.83 -22.32 -19.18
CA GLN A 168 -9.65 -23.39 -18.59
C GLN A 168 -9.40 -23.49 -17.08
N ASP A 169 -8.16 -23.36 -16.66
CA ASP A 169 -7.72 -23.35 -15.27
C ASP A 169 -6.99 -22.05 -14.96
N LEU A 170 -7.35 -21.39 -13.84
CA LEU A 170 -6.66 -20.16 -13.42
C LEU A 170 -5.16 -20.37 -13.19
N ALA A 171 -4.72 -21.55 -12.78
CA ALA A 171 -3.31 -21.84 -12.54
C ALA A 171 -2.46 -21.76 -13.82
N GLU A 172 -3.05 -21.96 -15.01
CA GLU A 172 -2.38 -21.85 -16.31
C GLU A 172 -1.82 -20.44 -16.55
N GLN A 173 -2.40 -19.40 -15.91
CA GLN A 173 -1.92 -18.03 -16.04
C GLN A 173 -0.43 -17.86 -15.68
N ARG A 174 0.12 -18.74 -14.83
CA ARG A 174 1.54 -18.72 -14.45
C ARG A 174 2.47 -19.07 -15.59
N GLN A 175 1.98 -19.77 -16.61
CA GLN A 175 2.73 -20.20 -17.80
C GLN A 175 2.52 -19.26 -18.98
N LEU A 176 1.55 -18.33 -18.89
CA LEU A 176 1.31 -17.36 -19.94
C LEU A 176 2.42 -16.31 -20.00
N ARG A 177 2.53 -15.65 -21.15
CA ARG A 177 3.36 -14.46 -21.25
C ARG A 177 2.71 -13.30 -20.51
N TRP A 178 3.40 -12.78 -19.50
CA TRP A 178 2.99 -11.59 -18.77
C TRP A 178 3.58 -10.35 -19.42
N GLN A 179 2.78 -9.31 -19.47
CA GLN A 179 3.17 -8.01 -20.02
C GLN A 179 2.89 -6.90 -19.02
N ARG A 180 3.58 -5.77 -19.17
CA ARG A 180 3.38 -4.59 -18.36
C ARG A 180 2.11 -3.86 -18.77
N PHE A 181 1.30 -3.46 -17.80
CA PHE A 181 0.14 -2.60 -17.95
C PHE A 181 0.52 -1.21 -17.45
N CYS A 182 0.80 -0.28 -18.37
CA CYS A 182 1.26 1.06 -18.00
C CYS A 182 0.13 1.96 -17.49
N GLU A 183 -1.11 1.68 -17.85
CA GLU A 183 -2.28 2.48 -17.53
C GLU A 183 -3.00 2.05 -16.25
N GLU A 184 -2.70 0.87 -15.75
CA GLU A 184 -3.32 0.30 -14.55
C GLU A 184 -2.30 0.02 -13.45
N PRO A 185 -2.69 0.25 -12.19
CA PRO A 185 -3.83 1.05 -11.75
C PRO A 185 -3.59 2.56 -11.97
N PHE A 186 -4.66 3.32 -12.23
CA PHE A 186 -4.58 4.77 -12.31
C PHE A 186 -5.15 5.40 -11.00
N PRO A 187 -4.51 6.40 -10.38
CA PRO A 187 -3.26 7.09 -10.78
C PRO A 187 -1.98 6.39 -10.25
N GLU A 188 -2.10 5.25 -9.57
CA GLU A 188 -1.04 4.61 -8.79
C GLU A 188 0.17 4.22 -9.66
N GLY A 189 -0.06 3.66 -10.85
CA GLY A 189 1.02 3.30 -11.78
C GLY A 189 1.89 4.48 -12.22
N VAL A 190 1.29 5.66 -12.39
CA VAL A 190 2.01 6.91 -12.69
C VAL A 190 2.75 7.41 -11.44
N CYS A 191 2.08 7.40 -10.29
CA CYS A 191 2.63 7.94 -9.05
C CYS A 191 3.86 7.17 -8.57
N THR A 192 3.86 5.84 -8.65
CA THR A 192 5.04 5.05 -8.26
C THR A 192 6.26 5.34 -9.15
N THR A 193 6.03 5.60 -10.45
CA THR A 193 7.11 5.98 -11.37
C THR A 193 7.64 7.38 -11.02
N LEU A 194 6.75 8.36 -10.80
CA LEU A 194 7.14 9.73 -10.42
C LEU A 194 7.92 9.77 -9.11
N ALA A 195 7.50 9.02 -8.10
CA ALA A 195 8.22 8.91 -6.83
C ALA A 195 9.64 8.36 -7.01
N SER A 196 9.81 7.37 -7.90
CA SER A 196 11.13 6.81 -8.22
C SER A 196 12.04 7.81 -8.95
N VAL A 197 11.50 8.62 -9.89
CA VAL A 197 12.28 9.60 -10.67
C VAL A 197 12.94 10.65 -9.74
N VAL A 198 12.24 11.08 -8.71
CA VAL A 198 12.75 12.04 -7.74
C VAL A 198 13.59 11.36 -6.63
N GLY A 199 13.48 10.04 -6.50
CA GLY A 199 14.21 9.28 -5.50
C GLY A 199 15.73 9.31 -5.72
N ASP A 200 16.51 9.44 -4.65
CA ASP A 200 17.95 9.22 -4.63
C ASP A 200 18.28 7.78 -4.24
N LEU A 201 17.54 7.24 -3.29
CA LEU A 201 17.62 5.86 -2.84
C LEU A 201 16.27 5.17 -3.07
N LEU A 202 16.28 4.05 -3.79
CA LEU A 202 15.09 3.30 -4.20
C LEU A 202 15.09 1.95 -3.49
N LEU A 203 14.20 1.79 -2.52
CA LEU A 203 14.07 0.62 -1.67
C LEU A 203 13.03 -0.34 -2.25
N ALA A 204 13.48 -1.38 -2.91
CA ALA A 204 12.65 -2.36 -3.60
C ALA A 204 12.25 -3.51 -2.65
N PRO A 205 10.98 -3.95 -2.67
CA PRO A 205 10.53 -5.07 -1.85
C PRO A 205 11.18 -6.41 -2.18
N VAL A 206 11.28 -6.73 -3.46
CA VAL A 206 11.78 -8.03 -3.96
C VAL A 206 12.69 -7.82 -5.18
N GLU A 207 13.41 -8.88 -5.56
CA GLU A 207 14.32 -8.86 -6.72
C GLU A 207 13.62 -8.40 -8.01
N ARG A 208 12.40 -8.84 -8.26
CA ARG A 208 11.62 -8.44 -9.43
C ARG A 208 11.43 -6.91 -9.52
N ASN A 209 11.26 -6.24 -8.40
CA ASN A 209 11.14 -4.78 -8.38
C ASN A 209 12.49 -4.10 -8.70
N VAL A 210 13.61 -4.68 -8.27
CA VAL A 210 14.95 -4.23 -8.67
C VAL A 210 15.14 -4.39 -10.18
N GLU A 211 14.75 -5.54 -10.74
CA GLU A 211 14.81 -5.75 -12.18
C GLU A 211 13.97 -4.73 -12.98
N HIS A 212 12.78 -4.37 -12.48
CA HIS A 212 11.96 -3.35 -13.12
C HIS A 212 12.68 -2.02 -13.19
N LEU A 213 13.31 -1.59 -12.10
CA LEU A 213 14.06 -0.34 -12.02
C LEU A 213 15.32 -0.37 -12.93
N LEU A 214 16.06 -1.48 -12.96
CA LEU A 214 17.21 -1.65 -13.84
C LEU A 214 16.80 -1.55 -15.31
N ARG A 215 15.70 -2.18 -15.70
CA ARG A 215 15.15 -2.10 -17.08
C ARG A 215 14.71 -0.69 -17.46
N GLU A 216 14.35 0.14 -16.48
CA GLU A 216 13.99 1.55 -16.66
C GLU A 216 15.22 2.48 -16.63
N GLY A 217 16.43 1.94 -16.43
CA GLY A 217 17.69 2.69 -16.51
C GLY A 217 18.16 3.29 -15.18
N TYR A 218 17.57 2.92 -14.04
CA TYR A 218 18.08 3.37 -12.75
C TYR A 218 19.42 2.68 -12.44
N PRO A 219 20.43 3.43 -11.96
CA PRO A 219 21.75 2.86 -11.68
C PRO A 219 21.73 1.99 -10.41
N LEU A 220 22.42 0.87 -10.46
CA LEU A 220 22.48 -0.10 -9.36
C LEU A 220 22.85 0.51 -7.99
N PRO A 221 23.76 1.51 -7.89
CA PRO A 221 24.07 2.14 -6.59
C PRO A 221 22.89 2.82 -5.90
N GLN A 222 21.83 3.20 -6.63
CA GLN A 222 20.60 3.78 -6.04
C GLN A 222 19.62 2.72 -5.55
N LEU A 223 19.81 1.45 -5.92
CA LEU A 223 18.84 0.38 -5.67
C LEU A 223 19.24 -0.44 -4.45
N ARG A 224 18.28 -0.74 -3.58
CA ARG A 224 18.44 -1.71 -2.49
C ARG A 224 17.20 -2.58 -2.40
N GLN A 225 17.41 -3.89 -2.41
CA GLN A 225 16.35 -4.82 -2.03
C GLN A 225 16.31 -4.90 -0.50
N VAL A 226 15.16 -4.57 0.09
CA VAL A 226 15.01 -4.47 1.55
C VAL A 226 13.91 -5.37 2.11
N GLY A 227 13.01 -5.88 1.29
CA GLY A 227 11.79 -6.54 1.71
C GLY A 227 10.59 -5.59 1.70
N SER A 228 9.42 -6.08 2.12
CA SER A 228 8.20 -5.28 2.25
C SER A 228 7.86 -5.01 3.72
N LEU A 229 7.58 -3.75 4.03
CA LEU A 229 7.09 -3.33 5.34
C LEU A 229 5.72 -3.94 5.68
N SER A 230 4.95 -4.41 4.69
CA SER A 230 3.72 -5.18 4.93
C SER A 230 3.99 -6.45 5.73
N SER A 231 5.15 -7.11 5.50
CA SER A 231 5.51 -8.30 6.26
C SER A 231 5.75 -8.02 7.74
N ASP A 232 6.35 -6.88 8.05
CA ASP A 232 6.55 -6.44 9.44
C ASP A 232 5.25 -5.96 10.06
N ALA A 233 4.39 -5.26 9.31
CA ALA A 233 3.09 -4.81 9.78
C ALA A 233 2.21 -5.99 10.23
N VAL A 234 2.16 -7.05 9.43
CA VAL A 234 1.49 -8.31 9.81
C VAL A 234 2.06 -8.86 11.11
N ARG A 235 3.39 -8.97 11.24
CA ARG A 235 4.05 -9.52 12.45
C ARG A 235 3.81 -8.65 13.69
N LEU A 236 3.80 -7.33 13.52
CA LEU A 236 3.50 -6.38 14.59
C LEU A 236 2.04 -6.49 15.07
N ALA A 237 1.12 -6.80 14.15
CA ALA A 237 -0.30 -6.95 14.44
C ALA A 237 -0.65 -8.32 15.05
N LEU A 238 0.05 -9.42 14.72
CA LEU A 238 -0.28 -10.78 15.15
C LEU A 238 -0.51 -10.94 16.65
N PRO A 239 0.35 -10.44 17.58
CA PRO A 239 0.12 -10.58 19.01
C PRO A 239 -1.13 -9.84 19.51
N ARG A 240 -1.49 -8.76 18.82
CA ARG A 240 -2.69 -7.96 19.12
C ARG A 240 -3.94 -8.58 18.53
N ALA A 241 -3.83 -9.17 17.35
CA ALA A 241 -4.90 -9.85 16.64
C ALA A 241 -5.54 -10.98 17.46
N ALA A 242 -4.73 -11.70 18.27
CA ALA A 242 -5.24 -12.72 19.18
C ALA A 242 -6.27 -12.21 20.21
N ARG A 243 -6.35 -10.89 20.43
CA ARG A 243 -7.30 -10.24 21.34
C ARG A 243 -8.44 -9.53 20.62
N SER A 244 -8.54 -9.67 19.30
CA SER A 244 -9.60 -9.04 18.50
C SER A 244 -10.98 -9.51 18.96
N PRO A 245 -11.94 -8.62 19.13
CA PRO A 245 -13.33 -8.97 19.46
C PRO A 245 -14.15 -9.44 18.26
N LEU A 246 -13.54 -9.63 17.09
CA LEU A 246 -14.24 -9.87 15.83
C LEU A 246 -15.29 -10.97 15.92
N PHE A 247 -14.94 -12.14 16.44
CA PHE A 247 -15.87 -13.27 16.56
C PHE A 247 -16.89 -13.12 17.69
N SER A 248 -16.67 -12.20 18.63
CA SER A 248 -17.70 -11.81 19.59
C SER A 248 -18.73 -10.86 18.97
N LEU A 249 -18.27 -10.00 18.05
CA LEU A 249 -19.13 -9.06 17.32
C LEU A 249 -19.88 -9.75 16.17
N TYR A 250 -19.26 -10.75 15.54
CA TYR A 250 -19.80 -11.48 14.39
C TYR A 250 -19.65 -13.00 14.62
N PRO A 251 -20.47 -13.59 15.49
CA PRO A 251 -20.35 -15.01 15.88
C PRO A 251 -20.50 -15.99 14.72
N GLU A 252 -21.23 -15.59 13.68
CA GLU A 252 -21.40 -16.40 12.46
C GLU A 252 -20.07 -16.68 11.76
N LEU A 253 -19.10 -15.75 11.82
CA LEU A 253 -17.79 -15.90 11.19
C LEU A 253 -16.89 -16.91 11.92
N ALA A 254 -17.21 -17.25 13.16
CA ALA A 254 -16.51 -18.29 13.92
C ALA A 254 -16.94 -19.71 13.55
N GLN A 255 -17.84 -19.86 12.58
CA GLN A 255 -18.37 -21.14 12.14
C GLN A 255 -18.09 -21.38 10.65
N GLY A 256 -17.44 -22.51 10.34
CA GLY A 256 -17.14 -22.90 8.95
C GLY A 256 -15.91 -22.21 8.37
N HIS A 257 -15.86 -22.15 7.04
CA HIS A 257 -14.72 -21.63 6.26
C HIS A 257 -15.21 -20.65 5.20
N TRP A 258 -14.72 -19.42 5.25
CA TRP A 258 -15.25 -18.30 4.50
C TRP A 258 -14.31 -17.84 3.39
N LEU A 259 -14.85 -17.62 2.22
CA LEU A 259 -14.25 -16.75 1.21
C LEU A 259 -14.49 -15.31 1.66
N ARG A 260 -13.44 -14.59 2.08
CA ARG A 260 -13.52 -13.17 2.37
C ARG A 260 -13.35 -12.36 1.10
N VAL A 261 -14.27 -11.43 0.87
CA VAL A 261 -14.25 -10.55 -0.31
C VAL A 261 -14.24 -9.10 0.12
N ASP A 262 -13.29 -8.32 -0.40
CA ASP A 262 -13.33 -6.85 -0.34
C ASP A 262 -12.82 -6.22 -1.64
N LEU A 263 -13.52 -5.17 -2.07
CA LEU A 263 -13.23 -4.45 -3.30
C LEU A 263 -13.27 -2.95 -3.05
N HIS A 264 -12.29 -2.22 -3.58
CA HIS A 264 -12.21 -0.76 -3.41
C HIS A 264 -11.52 -0.03 -4.56
N ARG A 265 -10.92 -0.75 -5.50
CA ARG A 265 -10.23 -0.18 -6.65
C ARG A 265 -11.23 0.36 -7.69
N ARG A 266 -10.91 1.51 -8.28
CA ARG A 266 -11.78 2.21 -9.23
C ARG A 266 -12.14 1.38 -10.44
N GLU A 267 -11.21 0.58 -10.95
CA GLU A 267 -11.42 -0.31 -12.10
C GLU A 267 -12.54 -1.34 -11.85
N ASN A 268 -12.77 -1.72 -10.59
CA ASN A 268 -13.83 -2.65 -10.19
C ASN A 268 -15.13 -1.96 -9.79
N MET A 269 -15.14 -0.62 -9.69
CA MET A 269 -16.32 0.17 -9.31
C MET A 269 -17.20 0.53 -10.51
N THR A 270 -17.10 -0.20 -11.62
CA THR A 270 -18.00 -0.06 -12.77
C THR A 270 -19.24 -0.94 -12.60
N ALA A 271 -20.36 -0.56 -13.22
CA ALA A 271 -21.59 -1.35 -13.15
C ALA A 271 -21.37 -2.81 -13.61
N GLN A 272 -20.61 -3.00 -14.69
CA GLN A 272 -20.34 -4.32 -15.27
C GLN A 272 -19.51 -5.18 -14.30
N ALA A 273 -18.43 -4.64 -13.72
CA ALA A 273 -17.56 -5.37 -12.80
C ALA A 273 -18.32 -5.75 -11.51
N LEU A 274 -19.07 -4.80 -10.94
CA LEU A 274 -19.88 -5.04 -9.74
C LEU A 274 -20.94 -6.12 -9.97
N GLN A 275 -21.66 -6.07 -11.09
CA GLN A 275 -22.62 -7.11 -11.46
C GLN A 275 -21.94 -8.47 -11.63
N ALA A 276 -20.79 -8.52 -12.32
CA ALA A 276 -20.04 -9.75 -12.51
C ALA A 276 -19.62 -10.39 -11.19
N VAL A 277 -19.03 -9.60 -10.28
CA VAL A 277 -18.60 -10.11 -8.99
C VAL A 277 -19.79 -10.50 -8.12
N LEU A 278 -20.71 -9.58 -7.84
CA LEU A 278 -21.79 -9.84 -6.88
C LEU A 278 -22.68 -10.99 -7.33
N GLN A 279 -23.07 -11.06 -8.60
CA GLN A 279 -23.84 -12.20 -9.12
C GLN A 279 -23.05 -13.51 -9.10
N GLY A 280 -21.74 -13.46 -9.37
CA GLY A 280 -20.85 -14.61 -9.26
C GLY A 280 -20.78 -15.14 -7.83
N LEU A 281 -20.63 -14.26 -6.84
CA LEU A 281 -20.64 -14.61 -5.41
C LEU A 281 -21.99 -15.17 -4.97
N GLY A 282 -23.10 -14.58 -5.43
CA GLY A 282 -24.43 -15.11 -5.13
C GLY A 282 -24.65 -16.54 -5.65
N ARG A 283 -24.13 -16.87 -6.84
CA ARG A 283 -24.14 -18.25 -7.36
C ARG A 283 -23.26 -19.19 -6.53
N LEU A 284 -22.08 -18.70 -6.13
CA LEU A 284 -21.16 -19.47 -5.31
C LEU A 284 -21.76 -19.80 -3.93
N ALA A 285 -22.50 -18.86 -3.33
CA ALA A 285 -23.22 -19.08 -2.07
C ALA A 285 -24.34 -20.12 -2.20
N ILE A 286 -25.07 -20.14 -3.34
CA ILE A 286 -26.06 -21.18 -3.65
C ILE A 286 -25.38 -22.56 -3.75
N ASP A 287 -24.17 -22.66 -4.27
CA ASP A 287 -23.38 -23.90 -4.33
C ASP A 287 -22.84 -24.34 -2.95
N GLY A 288 -23.14 -23.61 -1.87
CA GLY A 288 -22.79 -23.95 -0.50
C GLY A 288 -21.46 -23.39 0.01
N VAL A 289 -20.76 -22.55 -0.76
CA VAL A 289 -19.55 -21.87 -0.30
C VAL A 289 -19.94 -20.68 0.59
N GLN A 290 -19.40 -20.63 1.80
CA GLN A 290 -19.61 -19.50 2.70
C GLN A 290 -18.83 -18.27 2.20
N VAL A 291 -19.53 -17.16 1.98
CA VAL A 291 -18.96 -15.92 1.45
C VAL A 291 -19.26 -14.78 2.41
N VAL A 292 -18.22 -14.06 2.83
CA VAL A 292 -18.35 -12.79 3.55
C VAL A 292 -17.84 -11.65 2.67
N LEU A 293 -18.75 -10.73 2.33
CA LEU A 293 -18.46 -9.51 1.57
C LEU A 293 -18.31 -8.34 2.55
N VAL A 294 -17.13 -7.75 2.61
CA VAL A 294 -16.86 -6.56 3.41
C VAL A 294 -17.20 -5.31 2.60
N ARG A 295 -18.12 -4.49 3.11
CA ARG A 295 -18.51 -3.24 2.47
C ARG A 295 -17.44 -2.17 2.67
N THR A 296 -16.89 -1.69 1.57
CA THR A 296 -16.00 -0.53 1.56
C THR A 296 -16.78 0.73 1.15
N ASN A 297 -16.28 1.91 1.52
CA ASN A 297 -16.89 3.18 1.09
C ASN A 297 -16.92 3.31 -0.45
N ALA A 298 -15.92 2.76 -1.13
CA ALA A 298 -15.87 2.76 -2.59
C ALA A 298 -16.99 1.88 -3.19
N LEU A 299 -17.21 0.68 -2.64
CA LEU A 299 -18.28 -0.22 -3.07
C LEU A 299 -19.65 0.44 -2.85
N ASP A 300 -19.89 0.99 -1.67
CA ASP A 300 -21.16 1.64 -1.35
C ASP A 300 -21.45 2.83 -2.27
N GLY A 301 -20.45 3.69 -2.48
CA GLY A 301 -20.57 4.81 -3.41
C GLY A 301 -20.87 4.39 -4.84
N ALA A 302 -20.21 3.34 -5.32
CA ALA A 302 -20.41 2.82 -6.67
C ALA A 302 -21.79 2.16 -6.85
N LEU A 303 -22.27 1.42 -5.85
CA LEU A 303 -23.61 0.83 -5.88
C LEU A 303 -24.71 1.90 -5.96
N VAL A 304 -24.55 3.00 -5.24
CA VAL A 304 -25.46 4.16 -5.34
C VAL A 304 -25.34 4.83 -6.71
N GLN A 305 -24.11 5.11 -7.16
CA GLN A 305 -23.85 5.78 -8.44
C GLN A 305 -24.45 5.02 -9.62
N HIS A 306 -24.38 3.68 -9.61
CA HIS A 306 -24.86 2.82 -10.71
C HIS A 306 -26.27 2.28 -10.48
N GLN A 307 -26.97 2.71 -9.41
CA GLN A 307 -28.32 2.24 -9.07
C GLN A 307 -28.40 0.71 -8.86
N LEU A 308 -27.36 0.13 -8.28
CA LEU A 308 -27.22 -1.31 -8.03
C LEU A 308 -27.45 -1.71 -6.56
N ALA A 309 -28.07 -0.85 -5.75
CA ALA A 309 -28.27 -1.11 -4.32
C ALA A 309 -29.05 -2.42 -4.08
N GLY A 310 -30.06 -2.72 -4.90
CA GLY A 310 -30.85 -3.96 -4.81
C GLY A 310 -30.04 -5.24 -5.05
N LEU A 311 -28.88 -5.13 -5.69
CA LEU A 311 -28.02 -6.29 -5.94
C LEU A 311 -27.38 -6.83 -4.64
N LEU A 312 -27.15 -5.97 -3.63
CA LEU A 312 -26.72 -6.44 -2.31
C LEU A 312 -27.79 -7.28 -1.61
N ASP A 313 -29.06 -6.89 -1.74
CA ASP A 313 -30.15 -7.65 -1.14
C ASP A 313 -30.35 -8.98 -1.85
N GLU A 314 -30.21 -9.01 -3.16
CA GLU A 314 -30.22 -10.26 -3.93
C GLU A 314 -29.14 -11.25 -3.47
N VAL A 315 -27.91 -10.80 -3.26
CA VAL A 315 -26.82 -11.70 -2.85
C VAL A 315 -26.96 -12.15 -1.40
N ARG A 316 -27.53 -11.30 -0.52
CA ARG A 316 -27.89 -11.68 0.86
C ARG A 316 -28.93 -12.80 0.86
N LEU A 317 -29.99 -12.69 0.03
CA LEU A 317 -31.01 -13.73 -0.12
C LEU A 317 -30.43 -15.06 -0.63
N LYS A 318 -29.29 -15.01 -1.33
CA LYS A 318 -28.56 -16.20 -1.81
C LYS A 318 -27.56 -16.75 -0.78
N GLY A 319 -27.45 -16.15 0.40
CA GLY A 319 -26.60 -16.64 1.49
C GLY A 319 -25.24 -15.93 1.62
N VAL A 320 -24.97 -14.87 0.85
CA VAL A 320 -23.76 -14.05 1.08
C VAL A 320 -23.94 -13.21 2.34
N VAL A 321 -23.05 -13.37 3.31
CA VAL A 321 -22.98 -12.52 4.51
C VAL A 321 -22.33 -11.19 4.13
N VAL A 322 -23.04 -10.09 4.35
CA VAL A 322 -22.55 -8.74 4.03
C VAL A 322 -22.26 -7.99 5.32
N GLN A 323 -20.98 -7.73 5.56
CA GLN A 323 -20.48 -7.10 6.78
C GLN A 323 -20.03 -5.66 6.52
N PRO A 324 -20.10 -4.74 7.49
CA PRO A 324 -19.44 -3.45 7.40
C PRO A 324 -17.92 -3.63 7.35
N MET A 325 -17.20 -2.57 6.96
CA MET A 325 -15.74 -2.55 7.08
C MET A 325 -15.35 -2.72 8.57
N TRP A 326 -14.50 -3.69 8.85
CA TRP A 326 -14.00 -3.91 10.20
C TRP A 326 -13.07 -2.75 10.60
N PRO A 327 -13.27 -2.17 11.79
CA PRO A 327 -12.60 -0.94 12.17
C PRO A 327 -11.08 -1.12 12.36
N HIS A 328 -10.67 -2.26 12.94
CA HIS A 328 -9.29 -2.50 13.29
C HIS A 328 -8.55 -3.32 12.25
N TYR A 329 -7.28 -2.99 12.04
CA TYR A 329 -6.39 -3.81 11.21
C TYR A 329 -6.19 -5.20 11.84
N THR A 330 -6.09 -5.26 13.16
CA THR A 330 -5.99 -6.52 13.92
C THR A 330 -7.20 -7.44 13.73
N ASP A 331 -8.39 -6.93 13.45
CA ASP A 331 -9.57 -7.75 13.13
C ASP A 331 -9.36 -8.50 11.81
N VAL A 332 -8.78 -7.81 10.82
CA VAL A 332 -8.46 -8.41 9.52
C VAL A 332 -7.43 -9.53 9.69
N ILE A 333 -6.33 -9.26 10.41
CA ILE A 333 -5.27 -10.25 10.67
C ILE A 333 -5.81 -11.42 11.50
N HIS A 334 -6.67 -11.17 12.49
CA HIS A 334 -7.33 -12.20 13.28
C HIS A 334 -8.14 -13.15 12.39
N PHE A 335 -8.99 -12.60 11.52
CA PHE A 335 -9.79 -13.42 10.62
C PHE A 335 -8.92 -14.24 9.67
N LEU A 336 -7.92 -13.61 9.04
CA LEU A 336 -7.03 -14.28 8.09
C LEU A 336 -6.24 -15.44 8.74
N THR A 337 -5.96 -15.37 10.04
CA THR A 337 -5.17 -16.38 10.78
C THR A 337 -5.99 -17.34 11.60
N SER A 338 -7.30 -17.16 11.70
CA SER A 338 -8.18 -17.93 12.59
C SER A 338 -8.45 -19.37 12.16
N GLY A 339 -8.08 -19.75 10.93
CA GLY A 339 -8.50 -21.02 10.32
C GLY A 339 -9.90 -20.99 9.71
N HIS A 340 -10.68 -19.91 9.95
CA HIS A 340 -11.99 -19.71 9.31
C HIS A 340 -11.89 -19.02 7.95
N CYS A 341 -10.74 -18.45 7.58
CA CYS A 341 -10.52 -17.89 6.26
C CYS A 341 -10.10 -18.99 5.28
N LEU A 342 -10.99 -19.35 4.36
CA LEU A 342 -10.72 -20.31 3.28
C LEU A 342 -9.77 -19.70 2.24
N ALA A 343 -10.10 -18.48 1.81
CA ALA A 343 -9.34 -17.71 0.84
C ALA A 343 -9.75 -16.23 0.90
N LEU A 344 -8.92 -15.38 0.33
CA LEU A 344 -9.19 -13.95 0.13
C LEU A 344 -9.45 -13.68 -1.36
N TYR A 345 -10.53 -12.97 -1.70
CA TYR A 345 -10.77 -12.42 -3.05
C TYR A 345 -10.82 -10.90 -2.95
N THR A 346 -9.78 -10.23 -3.45
CA THR A 346 -9.57 -8.79 -3.24
C THR A 346 -8.93 -8.11 -4.45
N ASP A 347 -9.06 -6.81 -4.53
CA ASP A 347 -8.30 -5.97 -5.48
C ASP A 347 -7.16 -5.17 -4.81
N SER A 348 -6.96 -5.36 -3.51
CA SER A 348 -5.95 -4.65 -2.72
C SER A 348 -4.54 -5.21 -2.93
N GLY A 349 -3.59 -4.35 -3.34
CA GLY A 349 -2.17 -4.73 -3.41
C GLY A 349 -1.59 -5.10 -2.04
N GLY A 350 -1.94 -4.37 -0.98
CA GLY A 350 -1.48 -4.67 0.39
C GLY A 350 -1.97 -6.03 0.90
N LEU A 351 -3.24 -6.33 0.70
CA LEU A 351 -3.81 -7.62 1.13
C LEU A 351 -3.23 -8.83 0.36
N GLN A 352 -2.76 -8.65 -0.88
CA GLN A 352 -2.03 -9.69 -1.61
C GLN A 352 -0.70 -10.03 -0.91
N GLU A 353 0.05 -9.01 -0.47
CA GLU A 353 1.29 -9.19 0.30
C GLU A 353 1.00 -9.85 1.67
N GLU A 354 0.01 -9.32 2.39
CA GLU A 354 -0.39 -9.81 3.72
C GLU A 354 -0.85 -11.28 3.66
N ALA A 355 -1.72 -11.63 2.71
CA ALA A 355 -2.16 -13.00 2.49
C ALA A 355 -0.97 -13.94 2.18
N THR A 356 -0.03 -13.48 1.35
CA THR A 356 1.19 -14.22 1.02
C THR A 356 2.04 -14.48 2.26
N VAL A 357 2.28 -13.47 3.10
CA VAL A 357 3.05 -13.58 4.35
C VAL A 357 2.36 -14.48 5.37
N LEU A 358 1.04 -14.41 5.46
CA LEU A 358 0.25 -15.24 6.36
C LEU A 358 0.08 -16.70 5.87
N GLY A 359 0.33 -16.95 4.59
CA GLY A 359 0.06 -18.24 3.95
C GLY A 359 -1.44 -18.49 3.75
N VAL A 360 -2.19 -17.46 3.45
CA VAL A 360 -3.62 -17.50 3.11
C VAL A 360 -3.77 -17.50 1.59
N PRO A 361 -4.55 -18.42 1.00
CA PRO A 361 -4.85 -18.42 -0.43
C PRO A 361 -5.45 -17.09 -0.87
N CYS A 362 -4.90 -16.48 -1.93
CA CYS A 362 -5.37 -15.21 -2.45
C CYS A 362 -5.84 -15.33 -3.91
N LEU A 363 -6.91 -14.61 -4.21
CA LEU A 363 -7.40 -14.36 -5.56
C LEU A 363 -7.48 -12.84 -5.76
N THR A 364 -6.92 -12.35 -6.84
CA THR A 364 -6.90 -10.92 -7.13
C THR A 364 -7.93 -10.55 -8.19
N CYS A 365 -8.92 -9.75 -7.81
CA CYS A 365 -10.00 -9.28 -8.67
C CYS A 365 -9.52 -8.22 -9.66
N ARG A 366 -8.54 -8.56 -10.53
CA ARG A 366 -7.92 -7.63 -11.48
C ARG A 366 -7.39 -8.38 -12.71
N LEU A 367 -7.25 -7.65 -13.85
CA LEU A 367 -6.58 -8.15 -15.05
C LEU A 367 -5.06 -8.17 -14.91
N SER A 368 -4.53 -7.33 -14.04
CA SER A 368 -3.11 -7.18 -13.74
C SER A 368 -2.88 -7.01 -12.26
N THR A 369 -1.67 -7.20 -11.79
CA THR A 369 -1.28 -6.88 -10.41
C THR A 369 0.03 -6.13 -10.38
N ASP A 370 0.15 -5.22 -9.43
CA ASP A 370 1.39 -4.54 -9.05
C ASP A 370 2.25 -5.40 -8.09
N ARG A 371 1.79 -6.63 -7.82
CA ARG A 371 2.48 -7.67 -7.02
C ARG A 371 2.62 -8.98 -7.82
N PRO A 372 3.20 -8.94 -9.06
CA PRO A 372 3.32 -10.13 -9.90
C PRO A 372 4.10 -11.27 -9.23
N GLU A 373 5.00 -10.96 -8.31
CA GLU A 373 5.77 -11.92 -7.51
C GLU A 373 4.87 -12.85 -6.67
N THR A 374 3.70 -12.38 -6.24
CA THR A 374 2.76 -13.24 -5.48
C THR A 374 2.18 -14.36 -6.32
N VAL A 375 2.04 -14.12 -7.63
CA VAL A 375 1.50 -15.10 -8.59
C VAL A 375 2.62 -15.95 -9.21
N LEU A 376 3.71 -15.30 -9.66
CA LEU A 376 4.75 -15.95 -10.46
C LEU A 376 5.82 -16.62 -9.59
N ASP A 377 6.24 -15.96 -8.51
CA ASP A 377 7.37 -16.41 -7.70
C ASP A 377 6.87 -17.17 -6.46
N ALA A 378 6.01 -16.56 -5.64
CA ALA A 378 5.43 -17.19 -4.47
C ALA A 378 4.35 -18.23 -4.80
N GLN A 379 3.63 -18.06 -5.90
CA GLN A 379 2.49 -18.92 -6.27
C GLN A 379 1.42 -19.04 -5.16
N SER A 380 1.25 -17.96 -4.39
CA SER A 380 0.28 -17.83 -3.30
C SER A 380 -0.99 -17.09 -3.72
N ASN A 381 -0.99 -16.56 -4.95
CA ASN A 381 -2.05 -15.73 -5.51
C ASN A 381 -2.39 -16.18 -6.94
N LEU A 382 -3.62 -15.88 -7.36
CA LEU A 382 -4.12 -16.05 -8.73
C LEU A 382 -4.92 -14.80 -9.12
N LEU A 383 -4.72 -14.28 -10.32
CA LEU A 383 -5.60 -13.24 -10.84
C LEU A 383 -6.95 -13.87 -11.25
N LEU A 384 -8.03 -13.21 -10.88
CA LEU A 384 -9.40 -13.57 -11.27
C LEU A 384 -10.18 -12.29 -11.60
N PRO A 385 -10.04 -11.75 -12.82
CA PRO A 385 -10.72 -10.53 -13.22
C PRO A 385 -12.22 -10.69 -13.31
N PRO A 386 -13.02 -9.63 -13.09
CA PRO A 386 -14.48 -9.68 -13.09
C PRO A 386 -15.06 -9.61 -14.51
N LEU A 387 -14.71 -10.56 -15.39
CA LEU A 387 -15.13 -10.57 -16.79
C LEU A 387 -16.63 -10.82 -16.97
N SER A 388 -17.19 -11.73 -16.20
CA SER A 388 -18.63 -12.03 -16.15
C SER A 388 -18.99 -12.80 -14.88
N ALA A 389 -20.25 -12.79 -14.49
CA ALA A 389 -20.73 -13.57 -13.34
C ALA A 389 -20.47 -15.07 -13.49
N ALA A 390 -20.60 -15.60 -14.71
CA ALA A 390 -20.32 -17.02 -15.00
C ALA A 390 -18.82 -17.33 -14.86
N PHE A 391 -17.94 -16.43 -15.33
CA PHE A 391 -16.50 -16.55 -15.22
C PHE A 391 -16.04 -16.54 -13.75
N VAL A 392 -16.50 -15.54 -12.99
CA VAL A 392 -16.16 -15.40 -11.55
C VAL A 392 -16.65 -16.64 -10.78
N HIS A 393 -17.91 -17.02 -10.94
CA HIS A 393 -18.49 -18.17 -10.27
C HIS A 393 -17.75 -19.47 -10.58
N ARG A 394 -17.55 -19.78 -11.88
CA ARG A 394 -16.87 -21.00 -12.32
C ARG A 394 -15.49 -21.13 -11.69
N HIS A 395 -14.67 -20.11 -11.85
CA HIS A 395 -13.27 -20.18 -11.41
C HIS A 395 -13.11 -20.12 -9.89
N LEU A 396 -13.96 -19.36 -9.16
CA LEU A 396 -13.98 -19.43 -7.71
C LEU A 396 -14.32 -20.85 -7.23
N ARG A 397 -15.40 -21.43 -7.74
CA ARG A 397 -15.80 -22.77 -7.38
C ARG A 397 -14.69 -23.78 -7.67
N ASP A 398 -14.14 -23.75 -8.87
CA ASP A 398 -13.14 -24.71 -9.32
C ASP A 398 -11.87 -24.65 -8.46
N VAL A 399 -11.40 -23.44 -8.10
CA VAL A 399 -10.20 -23.26 -7.29
C VAL A 399 -10.44 -23.58 -5.82
N LEU A 400 -11.60 -23.19 -5.24
CA LEU A 400 -11.89 -23.38 -3.82
C LEU A 400 -12.25 -24.85 -3.47
N THR A 401 -12.62 -25.66 -4.45
CA THR A 401 -12.91 -27.09 -4.26
C THR A 401 -11.70 -28.00 -4.45
N ARG A 402 -10.59 -27.47 -4.97
CA ARG A 402 -9.32 -28.20 -5.11
C ARG A 402 -8.52 -28.24 -3.81
N PRO A 403 -7.63 -29.24 -3.64
CA PRO A 403 -6.62 -29.16 -2.60
C PRO A 403 -5.80 -27.89 -2.69
N VAL A 404 -5.59 -27.22 -1.54
CA VAL A 404 -4.85 -25.94 -1.48
C VAL A 404 -3.45 -26.05 -2.13
N ALA A 405 -2.77 -27.18 -1.93
CA ALA A 405 -1.45 -27.41 -2.48
C ALA A 405 -1.41 -27.48 -4.03
N GLU A 406 -2.52 -27.77 -4.68
CA GLU A 406 -2.61 -27.79 -6.14
C GLU A 406 -2.87 -26.41 -6.70
N ALA A 407 -3.79 -25.67 -6.12
CA ALA A 407 -4.14 -24.32 -6.56
C ALA A 407 -3.04 -23.30 -6.18
N TRP A 408 -2.46 -23.45 -4.98
CA TRP A 408 -1.41 -22.54 -4.46
C TRP A 408 -0.16 -23.31 -3.97
N PRO A 409 0.61 -23.93 -4.89
CA PRO A 409 1.73 -24.82 -4.54
C PRO A 409 2.88 -24.13 -3.81
N GLY A 410 2.97 -22.82 -3.90
CA GLY A 410 3.99 -22.01 -3.24
C GLY A 410 3.57 -21.31 -1.97
N LEU A 411 2.36 -21.59 -1.46
CA LEU A 411 1.78 -20.86 -0.33
C LEU A 411 2.70 -20.79 0.91
N GLN A 412 3.37 -21.88 1.26
CA GLN A 412 4.31 -21.89 2.40
C GLN A 412 5.60 -21.13 2.08
N ARG A 413 6.10 -21.23 0.85
CA ARG A 413 7.30 -20.50 0.39
C ARG A 413 7.06 -18.99 0.36
N GLY A 414 5.86 -18.57 0.04
CA GLY A 414 5.46 -17.16 -0.01
C GLY A 414 5.64 -16.43 1.33
N ARG A 415 5.57 -17.14 2.46
CA ARG A 415 5.69 -16.53 3.80
C ARG A 415 7.01 -15.81 4.06
N THR A 416 8.05 -16.12 3.32
CA THR A 416 9.38 -15.50 3.46
C THR A 416 9.73 -14.55 2.33
N LEU A 417 8.87 -14.44 1.30
CA LEU A 417 9.13 -13.64 0.09
C LEU A 417 9.54 -12.20 0.39
N TYR A 418 8.87 -11.57 1.33
CA TYR A 418 9.01 -10.16 1.65
C TYR A 418 9.97 -9.86 2.80
N GLY A 419 10.74 -10.85 3.26
CA GLY A 419 11.73 -10.67 4.33
C GLY A 419 11.13 -10.54 5.73
N GLN A 420 12.00 -10.19 6.68
CA GLN A 420 11.68 -9.97 8.10
C GLN A 420 12.52 -8.83 8.65
N ALA A 421 12.03 -8.13 9.68
CA ALA A 421 12.69 -6.99 10.32
C ALA A 421 13.08 -5.90 9.29
N VAL A 422 12.20 -5.70 8.30
CA VAL A 422 12.44 -4.79 7.17
C VAL A 422 12.57 -3.35 7.65
N GLY A 423 11.70 -2.92 8.56
CA GLY A 423 11.76 -1.59 9.17
C GLY A 423 13.08 -1.34 9.89
N GLN A 424 13.58 -2.33 10.64
CA GLN A 424 14.88 -2.25 11.30
C GLN A 424 16.02 -2.18 10.27
N GLY A 425 15.98 -3.03 9.24
CA GLY A 425 16.98 -3.01 8.17
C GLY A 425 17.05 -1.69 7.44
N ILE A 426 15.89 -1.07 7.16
CA ILE A 426 15.82 0.27 6.56
C ILE A 426 16.38 1.33 7.54
N ALA A 427 16.00 1.30 8.81
CA ALA A 427 16.50 2.25 9.80
C ALA A 427 18.03 2.17 9.95
N GLU A 428 18.61 0.97 9.96
CA GLU A 428 20.09 0.80 9.99
C GLU A 428 20.74 1.27 8.68
N LEU A 429 20.10 1.05 7.53
CA LEU A 429 20.58 1.59 6.25
C LEU A 429 20.60 3.12 6.26
N LEU A 430 19.56 3.76 6.82
CA LEU A 430 19.47 5.21 6.92
C LEU A 430 20.52 5.82 7.86
N LYS A 431 21.02 5.07 8.85
CA LYS A 431 22.14 5.54 9.70
C LYS A 431 23.43 5.77 8.93
N VAL A 432 23.66 5.02 7.86
CA VAL A 432 24.89 5.11 7.06
C VAL A 432 24.64 5.75 5.70
N TYR A 433 23.42 6.16 5.43
CA TYR A 433 23.06 6.83 4.18
C TYR A 433 23.58 8.27 4.20
N GLU A 434 24.40 8.60 3.22
CA GLU A 434 24.88 9.95 2.96
C GLU A 434 23.96 10.60 1.92
N ALA A 435 23.05 11.46 2.39
CA ALA A 435 22.22 12.22 1.48
C ALA A 435 23.08 13.12 0.59
N PRO A 436 22.82 13.18 -0.72
CA PRO A 436 23.51 14.14 -1.58
C PRO A 436 23.37 15.55 -1.01
N ALA A 437 24.47 16.31 -1.05
CA ALA A 437 24.44 17.71 -0.61
C ALA A 437 23.33 18.46 -1.36
N VAL A 438 22.50 19.19 -0.63
CA VAL A 438 21.52 20.11 -1.21
C VAL A 438 22.27 21.11 -2.07
N LEU A 439 22.02 21.12 -3.36
CA LEU A 439 22.72 21.99 -4.28
C LEU A 439 22.34 23.43 -3.98
N ALA A 440 23.27 24.18 -3.45
CA ALA A 440 23.19 25.63 -3.39
C ALA A 440 23.30 26.17 -4.84
N GLY A 441 22.18 26.26 -5.52
CA GLY A 441 22.06 26.82 -6.86
C GLY A 441 22.10 25.78 -8.00
N ALA A 442 21.10 25.81 -8.85
CA ALA A 442 20.87 24.93 -10.00
C ALA A 442 21.99 24.92 -11.07
N GLN A 443 23.08 25.63 -10.88
CA GLN A 443 24.15 25.80 -11.88
C GLN A 443 25.24 24.73 -11.83
N ALA A 444 25.42 24.00 -10.71
CA ALA A 444 26.54 23.09 -10.59
C ALA A 444 26.35 21.70 -11.24
N GLN A 445 25.13 21.32 -11.59
CA GLN A 445 24.82 19.97 -12.10
C GLN A 445 24.92 19.82 -13.63
N TYR A 446 25.01 20.89 -14.39
CA TYR A 446 24.99 20.83 -15.86
C TYR A 446 26.37 20.88 -16.53
N LEU A 447 27.44 20.97 -15.76
CA LEU A 447 28.78 20.84 -16.35
C LEU A 447 29.14 19.34 -16.39
N PRO A 448 29.31 18.75 -17.58
CA PRO A 448 29.86 17.41 -17.69
C PRO A 448 31.24 17.41 -17.04
N ARG A 449 31.48 16.45 -16.13
CA ARG A 449 32.83 16.19 -15.64
C ARG A 449 33.63 15.76 -16.87
N VAL A 450 34.47 16.64 -17.37
CA VAL A 450 35.48 16.29 -18.37
C VAL A 450 36.50 15.44 -17.63
N PRO A 451 36.76 14.19 -18.04
CA PRO A 451 37.88 13.44 -17.49
C PRO A 451 39.17 14.20 -17.76
N GLU A 452 40.01 14.43 -16.74
CA GLU A 452 41.38 14.88 -16.93
C GLU A 452 42.24 13.83 -17.65
#